data_9f6c80d8206589c2434811842382c718
#
_entry.id   9f6c80d8206589c2434811842382c718
#
_cell.length_a   1.000
_cell.length_b   1.000
_cell.length_c   1.000
_cell.angle_alpha   90.00
_cell.angle_beta   90.00
_cell.angle_gamma   90.00
#
_symmetry.space_group_name_H-M   'P 1'
#
loop_
_entity.id
_entity.type
_entity.pdbx_description
1 polymer ?
#
loop_
_entity_poly.entity_id
_entity_poly.type
_entity_poly.pdbx_seq_one_letter_code
_entity_poly.pdbx_strand_id
1 'polypeptide(L)'
;MVVTFCGHREVVNAPLLDVWLNEIAETLIQEGANCFYLGGYGQFDRAAAAAIRKQKERYPQIRSVLVLPYLDATLPTADYDETVYPPLESVPKRYAILRRNQYMVDKADVVVAYVSRSFGGAYQTLQYAKRKRKRIVSYPLT
;
A
#
# COMPACT_ATOMS: atom_id res chain seq x y z
N MET A 1 -13.57 -6.39 -1.02
CA MET A 1 -12.76 -5.51 -1.89
C MET A 1 -11.39 -5.33 -1.26
N VAL A 2 -10.35 -5.50 -2.04
CA VAL A 2 -8.96 -5.40 -1.60
C VAL A 2 -8.35 -4.08 -2.07
N VAL A 3 -7.66 -3.40 -1.17
CA VAL A 3 -6.99 -2.12 -1.44
C VAL A 3 -5.50 -2.28 -1.19
N THR A 4 -4.68 -1.72 -2.07
CA THR A 4 -3.24 -1.60 -1.82
C THR A 4 -2.78 -0.16 -2.03
N PHE A 5 -1.54 0.11 -1.67
CA PHE A 5 -0.97 1.45 -1.65
C PHE A 5 0.36 1.47 -2.39
N CYS A 6 0.63 2.52 -3.14
CA CYS A 6 1.96 2.76 -3.69
C CYS A 6 2.33 4.24 -3.59
N GLY A 7 3.51 4.53 -3.08
CA GLY A 7 3.93 5.90 -2.90
C GLY A 7 5.41 6.01 -2.59
N HIS A 8 5.88 7.25 -2.62
CA HIS A 8 7.29 7.55 -2.42
C HIS A 8 7.74 7.33 -0.98
N ARG A 9 9.03 7.09 -0.81
CA ARG A 9 9.65 6.96 0.51
C ARG A 9 9.57 8.24 1.32
N GLU A 10 9.59 9.38 0.63
CA GLU A 10 9.49 10.69 1.25
C GLU A 10 8.23 11.39 0.78
N VAL A 11 7.53 12.02 1.70
CA VAL A 11 6.30 12.73 1.41
C VAL A 11 6.42 14.19 1.84
N VAL A 12 5.68 15.06 1.16
CA VAL A 12 5.60 16.48 1.48
C VAL A 12 4.31 16.72 2.24
N ASN A 13 4.40 17.50 3.32
CA ASN A 13 3.25 17.86 4.15
C ASN A 13 2.52 16.63 4.69
N ALA A 14 3.21 15.88 5.55
CA ALA A 14 2.66 14.65 6.13
C ALA A 14 1.30 14.86 6.84
N PRO A 15 1.06 15.96 7.58
CA PRO A 15 -0.26 16.14 8.20
C PRO A 15 -1.44 16.17 7.22
N LEU A 16 -1.27 16.82 6.06
CA LEU A 16 -2.33 16.81 5.03
C LEU A 16 -2.51 15.44 4.43
N LEU A 17 -1.41 14.72 4.19
CA LEU A 17 -1.47 13.34 3.69
C LEU A 17 -2.21 12.44 4.67
N ASP A 18 -1.95 12.57 5.96
CA ASP A 18 -2.60 11.75 6.99
C ASP A 18 -4.11 11.96 6.99
N VAL A 19 -4.56 13.21 6.87
CA VAL A 19 -5.99 13.53 6.78
C VAL A 19 -6.61 12.89 5.54
N TRP A 20 -5.95 13.05 4.41
CA TRP A 20 -6.44 12.51 3.15
C TRP A 20 -6.52 10.98 3.18
N LEU A 21 -5.48 10.31 3.72
CA LEU A 21 -5.46 8.86 3.81
C LEU A 21 -6.58 8.33 4.70
N ASN A 22 -6.85 9.00 5.82
CA ASN A 22 -7.96 8.60 6.69
C ASN A 22 -9.31 8.75 5.99
N GLU A 23 -9.52 9.84 5.26
CA GLU A 23 -10.76 10.06 4.52
C GLU A 23 -10.94 9.04 3.40
N ILE A 24 -9.91 8.77 2.62
CA ILE A 24 -9.96 7.81 1.53
C ILE A 24 -10.17 6.39 2.06
N ALA A 25 -9.47 6.03 3.14
CA ALA A 25 -9.64 4.72 3.75
C ALA A 25 -11.08 4.51 4.21
N GLU A 26 -11.66 5.49 4.89
CA GLU A 26 -13.05 5.40 5.35
C GLU A 26 -14.02 5.29 4.17
N THR A 27 -13.83 6.10 3.13
CA THR A 27 -14.66 6.04 1.93
C THR A 27 -14.61 4.65 1.30
N LEU A 28 -13.41 4.08 1.15
CA LEU A 28 -13.26 2.75 0.55
C LEU A 28 -13.86 1.66 1.44
N ILE A 29 -13.72 1.77 2.77
CA ILE A 29 -14.36 0.83 3.70
C ILE A 29 -15.89 0.86 3.52
N GLN A 30 -16.47 2.05 3.40
CA GLN A 30 -17.91 2.21 3.19
C GLN A 30 -18.35 1.64 1.84
N GLU A 31 -17.44 1.61 0.86
CA GLU A 31 -17.70 0.96 -0.45
C GLU A 31 -17.50 -0.56 -0.41
N GLY A 32 -17.02 -1.12 0.69
CA GLY A 32 -16.85 -2.55 0.84
C GLY A 32 -15.40 -3.03 0.99
N ALA A 33 -14.43 -2.12 1.13
CA ALA A 33 -13.05 -2.52 1.37
C ALA A 33 -12.93 -3.18 2.74
N ASN A 34 -12.31 -4.35 2.77
CA ASN A 34 -12.15 -5.12 4.01
C ASN A 34 -10.73 -5.69 4.19
N CYS A 35 -9.87 -5.54 3.20
CA CYS A 35 -8.50 -6.04 3.25
C CYS A 35 -7.57 -5.01 2.62
N PHE A 36 -6.51 -4.66 3.35
CA PHE A 36 -5.57 -3.64 2.94
C PHE A 36 -4.16 -4.23 2.90
N TYR A 37 -3.55 -4.28 1.73
CA TYR A 37 -2.21 -4.79 1.50
C TYR A 37 -1.20 -3.65 1.58
N LEU A 38 -0.20 -3.80 2.43
CA LEU A 38 0.79 -2.77 2.76
C LEU A 38 2.20 -3.31 2.60
N GLY A 39 3.09 -2.47 2.12
CA GLY A 39 4.47 -2.86 1.87
C GLY A 39 5.44 -2.58 3.00
N GLY A 40 5.11 -1.64 3.87
CA GLY A 40 5.90 -1.36 5.06
C GLY A 40 7.16 -0.52 4.87
N TYR A 41 7.47 -0.08 3.66
CA TYR A 41 8.68 0.70 3.39
C TYR A 41 8.34 2.14 3.02
N GLY A 42 9.00 3.10 3.70
CA GLY A 42 8.90 4.51 3.39
C GLY A 42 7.78 5.23 4.11
N GLN A 43 7.77 6.56 3.97
CA GLN A 43 6.85 7.41 4.73
C GLN A 43 5.40 7.22 4.28
N PHE A 44 5.16 7.07 2.97
CA PHE A 44 3.79 6.87 2.50
C PHE A 44 3.22 5.56 3.04
N ASP A 45 3.99 4.46 2.97
CA ASP A 45 3.52 3.17 3.47
C ASP A 45 3.22 3.23 4.97
N ARG A 46 4.07 3.90 5.74
CA ARG A 46 3.85 4.06 7.19
C ARG A 46 2.60 4.89 7.48
N ALA A 47 2.39 5.95 6.71
CA ALA A 47 1.19 6.78 6.87
C ALA A 47 -0.07 6.00 6.53
N ALA A 48 -0.02 5.19 5.47
CA ALA A 48 -1.13 4.32 5.08
C ALA A 48 -1.45 3.31 6.19
N ALA A 49 -0.42 2.65 6.73
CA ALA A 49 -0.61 1.69 7.82
C ALA A 49 -1.22 2.34 9.06
N ALA A 50 -0.78 3.56 9.40
CA ALA A 50 -1.34 4.30 10.53
C ALA A 50 -2.82 4.64 10.30
N ALA A 51 -3.19 5.04 9.08
CA ALA A 51 -4.58 5.33 8.74
C ALA A 51 -5.46 4.09 8.89
N ILE A 52 -4.98 2.92 8.43
CA ILE A 52 -5.75 1.68 8.55
C ILE A 52 -5.90 1.28 10.03
N ARG A 53 -4.84 1.39 10.83
CA ARG A 53 -4.95 1.10 12.27
C ARG A 53 -6.01 2.00 12.94
N LYS A 54 -6.04 3.27 12.58
CA LYS A 54 -7.01 4.21 13.12
C LYS A 54 -8.44 3.86 12.69
N GLN A 55 -8.64 3.53 11.42
CA GLN A 55 -9.96 3.14 10.92
C GLN A 55 -10.43 1.82 11.54
N LYS A 56 -9.53 0.94 11.92
CA LYS A 56 -9.90 -0.33 12.55
C LYS A 56 -10.61 -0.14 13.89
N GLU A 57 -10.38 0.96 14.58
CA GLU A 57 -11.09 1.29 15.82
C GLU A 57 -12.60 1.41 15.58
N ARG A 58 -13.00 1.95 14.41
CA ARG A 58 -14.42 2.12 14.04
C ARG A 58 -14.93 0.94 13.20
N TYR A 59 -14.05 0.27 12.46
CA TYR A 59 -14.39 -0.82 11.56
C TYR A 59 -13.53 -2.04 11.89
N PRO A 60 -13.81 -2.73 13.03
CA PRO A 60 -12.92 -3.80 13.51
C PRO A 60 -12.82 -5.01 12.59
N GLN A 61 -13.72 -5.14 11.61
CA GLN A 61 -13.70 -6.24 10.65
C GLN A 61 -12.66 -6.10 9.55
N ILE A 62 -12.07 -4.91 9.34
CA ILE A 62 -11.05 -4.75 8.31
C ILE A 62 -9.74 -5.41 8.73
N ARG A 63 -8.94 -5.82 7.75
CA ARG A 63 -7.65 -6.47 7.99
C ARG A 63 -6.54 -5.74 7.28
N SER A 64 -5.42 -5.57 7.96
CA SER A 64 -4.18 -5.07 7.36
C SER A 64 -3.23 -6.24 7.15
N VAL A 65 -2.64 -6.33 5.96
CA VAL A 65 -1.74 -7.41 5.57
C VAL A 65 -0.41 -6.81 5.14
N LEU A 66 0.65 -7.12 5.87
CA LEU A 66 2.00 -6.73 5.48
C LEU A 66 2.55 -7.76 4.50
N VAL A 67 2.90 -7.33 3.30
CA VAL A 67 3.44 -8.21 2.26
C VAL A 67 4.95 -8.08 2.23
N LEU A 68 5.64 -9.17 2.55
CA LEU A 68 7.09 -9.19 2.68
C LEU A 68 7.76 -9.44 1.32
N PRO A 69 8.81 -8.67 0.98
CA PRO A 69 9.55 -8.92 -0.26
C PRO A 69 10.53 -10.10 -0.12
N TYR A 70 10.96 -10.41 1.09
CA TYR A 70 11.80 -11.55 1.42
C TYR A 70 11.63 -11.91 2.90
N LEU A 71 11.92 -13.18 3.24
CA LEU A 71 11.62 -13.71 4.57
C LEU A 71 12.44 -13.06 5.69
N ASP A 72 13.65 -12.59 5.40
CA ASP A 72 14.51 -11.95 6.39
C ASP A 72 14.30 -10.43 6.48
N ALA A 73 13.20 -9.92 5.94
CA ALA A 73 12.88 -8.50 6.03
C ALA A 73 12.66 -8.08 7.49
N THR A 74 13.31 -7.00 7.91
CA THR A 74 13.17 -6.45 9.25
C THR A 74 12.11 -5.35 9.25
N LEU A 75 10.86 -5.73 9.53
CA LEU A 75 9.71 -4.82 9.52
C LEU A 75 8.90 -5.00 10.82
N PRO A 76 8.18 -3.96 11.27
CA PRO A 76 7.38 -4.04 12.49
C PRO A 76 6.08 -4.83 12.25
N THR A 77 6.19 -6.15 12.17
CA THR A 77 5.07 -7.04 11.83
C THR A 77 3.93 -6.96 12.84
N ALA A 78 4.21 -6.58 14.09
CA ALA A 78 3.19 -6.46 15.15
C ALA A 78 2.17 -5.35 14.87
N ASP A 79 2.48 -4.40 13.96
CA ASP A 79 1.57 -3.32 13.61
C ASP A 79 0.50 -3.74 12.59
N TYR A 80 0.55 -5.00 12.12
CA TYR A 80 -0.35 -5.51 11.09
C TYR A 80 -1.09 -6.75 11.59
N ASP A 81 -2.26 -7.00 11.03
CA ASP A 81 -3.05 -8.17 11.42
C ASP A 81 -2.44 -9.47 10.89
N GLU A 82 -1.85 -9.43 9.71
CA GLU A 82 -1.28 -10.60 9.04
C GLU A 82 -0.01 -10.22 8.30
N THR A 83 0.83 -11.22 8.05
CA THR A 83 1.96 -11.07 7.14
C THR A 83 1.86 -12.14 6.06
N VAL A 84 2.23 -11.79 4.83
CA VAL A 84 2.25 -12.69 3.68
C VAL A 84 3.60 -12.58 2.99
N TYR A 85 4.18 -13.73 2.65
CA TYR A 85 5.36 -13.78 1.79
C TYR A 85 4.95 -14.41 0.46
N PRO A 86 4.91 -13.63 -0.64
CA PRO A 86 4.65 -14.20 -1.96
C PRO A 86 5.79 -15.13 -2.38
N PRO A 87 5.59 -16.06 -3.33
CA PRO A 87 6.64 -16.99 -3.72
C PRO A 87 7.73 -16.29 -4.54
N LEU A 88 8.64 -15.58 -3.87
CA LEU A 88 9.69 -14.78 -4.48
C LEU A 88 11.10 -15.37 -4.29
N GLU A 89 11.22 -16.62 -3.86
CA GLU A 89 12.50 -17.26 -3.57
C GLU A 89 13.44 -17.30 -4.77
N SER A 90 12.89 -17.46 -5.97
CA SER A 90 13.68 -17.50 -7.20
C SER A 90 13.96 -16.12 -7.80
N VAL A 91 13.38 -15.06 -7.22
CA VAL A 91 13.55 -13.71 -7.70
C VAL A 91 14.83 -13.10 -7.11
N PRO A 92 15.73 -12.54 -7.92
CA PRO A 92 16.90 -11.85 -7.37
C PRO A 92 16.51 -10.78 -6.37
N LYS A 93 17.23 -10.70 -5.26
CA LYS A 93 16.86 -9.80 -4.15
C LYS A 93 16.67 -8.35 -4.58
N ARG A 94 17.47 -7.89 -5.56
CA ARG A 94 17.36 -6.52 -6.10
C ARG A 94 16.03 -6.23 -6.79
N TYR A 95 15.28 -7.26 -7.18
CA TYR A 95 13.95 -7.12 -7.81
C TYR A 95 12.80 -7.49 -6.87
N ALA A 96 13.10 -7.96 -5.67
CA ALA A 96 12.09 -8.51 -4.79
C ALA A 96 11.03 -7.49 -4.36
N ILE A 97 11.45 -6.25 -4.07
CA ILE A 97 10.50 -5.19 -3.67
C ILE A 97 9.55 -4.85 -4.82
N LEU A 98 10.08 -4.73 -6.05
CA LEU A 98 9.23 -4.43 -7.20
C LEU A 98 8.25 -5.58 -7.48
N ARG A 99 8.72 -6.82 -7.42
CA ARG A 99 7.85 -7.99 -7.63
C ARG A 99 6.80 -8.13 -6.52
N ARG A 100 7.18 -7.83 -5.27
CA ARG A 100 6.22 -7.75 -4.17
C ARG A 100 5.15 -6.70 -4.43
N ASN A 101 5.54 -5.53 -4.94
CA ASN A 101 4.60 -4.48 -5.29
C ASN A 101 3.63 -4.94 -6.38
N GLN A 102 4.13 -5.64 -7.40
CA GLN A 102 3.28 -6.20 -8.46
C GLN A 102 2.29 -7.24 -7.91
N TYR A 103 2.75 -8.07 -6.97
CA TYR A 103 1.87 -9.02 -6.28
C TYR A 103 0.72 -8.30 -5.58
N MET A 104 1.02 -7.21 -4.86
CA MET A 104 -0.02 -6.45 -4.18
C MET A 104 -1.02 -5.85 -5.16
N VAL A 105 -0.55 -5.30 -6.27
CA VAL A 105 -1.42 -4.76 -7.31
C VAL A 105 -2.30 -5.86 -7.91
N ASP A 106 -1.72 -7.02 -8.20
CA ASP A 106 -2.48 -8.13 -8.78
C ASP A 106 -3.64 -8.56 -7.87
N LYS A 107 -3.45 -8.53 -6.55
CA LYS A 107 -4.47 -8.90 -5.58
C LYS A 107 -5.50 -7.81 -5.33
N ALA A 108 -5.20 -6.57 -5.68
CA ALA A 108 -6.02 -5.42 -5.32
C ALA A 108 -7.13 -5.15 -6.35
N ASP A 109 -8.21 -4.58 -5.85
CA ASP A 109 -9.25 -3.96 -6.66
C ASP A 109 -8.99 -2.47 -6.84
N VAL A 110 -8.40 -1.84 -5.83
CA VAL A 110 -8.11 -0.40 -5.80
C VAL A 110 -6.66 -0.17 -5.38
N VAL A 111 -6.01 0.75 -6.07
CA VAL A 111 -4.65 1.18 -5.73
C VAL A 111 -4.69 2.65 -5.34
N VAL A 112 -4.29 2.94 -4.10
CA VAL A 112 -4.18 4.31 -3.58
C VAL A 112 -2.73 4.76 -3.77
N ALA A 113 -2.54 5.85 -4.49
CA ALA A 113 -1.21 6.24 -4.99
C ALA A 113 -0.79 7.64 -4.57
N TYR A 114 0.47 7.79 -4.20
CA TYR A 114 1.15 9.06 -4.00
C TYR A 114 2.38 9.08 -4.89
N VAL A 115 2.23 9.56 -6.12
CA VAL A 115 3.30 9.55 -7.12
C VAL A 115 3.40 10.93 -7.75
N SER A 116 4.50 11.62 -7.49
CA SER A 116 4.72 13.01 -7.92
C SER A 116 5.78 13.16 -9.00
N ARG A 117 6.40 12.06 -9.43
CA ARG A 117 7.44 12.09 -10.44
C ARG A 117 7.31 10.87 -11.35
N SER A 118 7.94 10.95 -12.53
CA SER A 118 7.80 9.95 -13.58
C SER A 118 8.98 8.96 -13.62
N PHE A 119 9.50 8.59 -12.45
CA PHE A 119 10.57 7.59 -12.33
C PHE A 119 10.53 7.00 -10.90
N GLY A 120 11.23 5.88 -10.74
CA GLY A 120 11.38 5.20 -9.45
C GLY A 120 10.33 4.11 -9.22
N GLY A 121 10.44 3.43 -8.06
CA GLY A 121 9.63 2.25 -7.76
C GLY A 121 8.14 2.54 -7.67
N ALA A 122 7.76 3.64 -7.02
CA ALA A 122 6.36 4.01 -6.89
C ALA A 122 5.72 4.30 -8.25
N TYR A 123 6.45 5.02 -9.10
CA TYR A 123 5.99 5.28 -10.46
C TYR A 123 5.81 3.98 -11.26
N GLN A 124 6.80 3.09 -11.19
CA GLN A 124 6.73 1.80 -11.89
C GLN A 124 5.54 0.98 -11.44
N THR A 125 5.26 0.97 -10.13
CA THR A 125 4.11 0.26 -9.56
C THR A 125 2.79 0.88 -10.04
N LEU A 126 2.71 2.20 -10.07
CA LEU A 126 1.53 2.90 -10.60
C LEU A 126 1.29 2.56 -12.07
N GLN A 127 2.35 2.53 -12.89
CA GLN A 127 2.24 2.17 -14.30
C GLN A 127 1.78 0.72 -14.46
N TYR A 128 2.28 -0.19 -13.62
CA TYR A 128 1.83 -1.58 -13.60
C TYR A 128 0.32 -1.66 -13.27
N ALA A 129 -0.13 -0.90 -12.27
CA ALA A 129 -1.55 -0.86 -11.91
C ALA A 129 -2.42 -0.37 -13.06
N LYS A 130 -1.94 0.65 -13.79
CA LYS A 130 -2.65 1.15 -14.97
C LYS A 130 -2.73 0.11 -16.07
N ARG A 131 -1.64 -0.61 -16.34
CA ARG A 131 -1.64 -1.70 -17.33
C ARG A 131 -2.60 -2.82 -16.95
N LYS A 132 -2.76 -3.09 -15.65
CA LYS A 132 -3.69 -4.08 -15.13
C LYS A 132 -5.12 -3.55 -15.01
N ARG A 133 -5.36 -2.32 -15.41
CA ARG A 133 -6.69 -1.67 -15.40
C ARG A 133 -7.32 -1.64 -14.01
N LYS A 134 -6.51 -1.47 -12.99
CA LYS A 134 -7.02 -1.32 -11.62
C LYS A 134 -7.61 0.08 -11.42
N ARG A 135 -8.59 0.20 -10.51
CA ARG A 135 -9.07 1.50 -10.07
C ARG A 135 -7.96 2.19 -9.30
N ILE A 136 -7.66 3.42 -9.66
CA ILE A 136 -6.57 4.19 -9.02
C ILE A 136 -7.17 5.42 -8.36
N VAL A 137 -6.82 5.61 -7.09
CA VAL A 137 -7.16 6.82 -6.33
C VAL A 137 -5.85 7.52 -6.02
N SER A 138 -5.61 8.63 -6.68
CA SER A 138 -4.35 9.37 -6.56
C SER A 138 -4.46 10.51 -5.58
N TYR A 139 -3.43 10.68 -4.75
CA TYR A 139 -3.31 11.87 -3.91
C TYR A 139 -3.23 13.10 -4.80
N PRO A 140 -4.03 14.15 -4.54
CA PRO A 140 -4.03 15.34 -5.38
C PRO A 140 -2.75 16.15 -5.17
N LEU A 141 -1.84 16.05 -6.14
CA LEU A 141 -0.57 16.79 -6.15
C LEU A 141 -0.75 18.06 -6.95
N THR A 142 -0.52 19.18 -6.29
CA THR A 142 -0.60 20.50 -6.92
C THR A 142 0.77 21.11 -7.10
#